data_2897711fafeee95f51ab6d84962fa34b
#
_entry.id   2897711fafeee95f51ab6d84962fa34b
#
_cell.length_a   1.000
_cell.length_b   1.000
_cell.length_c   1.000
_cell.angle_alpha   90.00
_cell.angle_beta   90.00
_cell.angle_gamma   90.00
#
_symmetry.space_group_name_H-M   'P 1'
#
loop_
_entity.id
_entity.type
_entity.pdbx_description
1 polymer ?
#
loop_
_entity_poly.entity_id
_entity_poly.type
_entity_poly.pdbx_seq_one_letter_code
_entity_poly.pdbx_strand_id
1 'polypeptide(L)'
;YKRQVLQSLHRAFPKIQFIVSSHAPMVLSSVETNDDNEVVHLQYQNGNYTAESIVTYGMDASTILETYMGKRSRVAEVEEKLKHLFTLIDEEKFAEAKSELGSMREKYSDTIPELSRAESMLLFLEK
;
A
#
# COMPACT_ATOMS: atom_id res chain seq x y z
N TYR A 1 2.14 6.88 -17.77
CA TYR A 1 3.37 7.52 -18.31
C TYR A 1 4.64 7.04 -17.60
N LYS A 2 4.72 7.10 -16.27
CA LYS A 2 5.95 6.78 -15.52
C LYS A 2 6.39 5.31 -15.65
N ARG A 3 5.45 4.37 -15.74
CA ARG A 3 5.75 2.94 -15.94
C ARG A 3 6.37 2.64 -17.30
N GLN A 4 5.97 3.38 -18.34
CA GLN A 4 6.37 3.14 -19.71
C GLN A 4 7.78 3.68 -20.03
N VAL A 5 8.28 4.63 -19.23
CA VAL A 5 9.59 5.27 -19.48
C VAL A 5 10.73 4.25 -19.44
N LEU A 6 10.79 3.41 -18.41
CA LEU A 6 11.86 2.40 -18.28
C LEU A 6 11.83 1.39 -19.43
N GLN A 7 10.64 0.89 -19.78
CA GLN A 7 10.48 -0.03 -20.89
C GLN A 7 10.85 0.61 -22.23
N SER A 8 10.51 1.89 -22.42
CA SER A 8 10.85 2.63 -23.63
C SER A 8 12.35 2.89 -23.74
N LEU A 9 13.01 3.22 -22.64
CA LEU A 9 14.47 3.38 -22.60
C LEU A 9 15.19 2.08 -22.93
N HIS A 10 14.79 0.99 -22.31
CA HIS A 10 15.39 -0.33 -22.59
C HIS A 10 15.17 -0.77 -24.03
N ARG A 11 13.99 -0.51 -24.59
CA ARG A 11 13.69 -0.83 -26.00
C ARG A 11 14.49 0.04 -26.97
N ALA A 12 14.67 1.33 -26.66
CA ALA A 12 15.43 2.25 -27.52
C ALA A 12 16.95 1.99 -27.46
N PHE A 13 17.44 1.54 -26.30
CA PHE A 13 18.86 1.38 -26.02
C PHE A 13 19.15 0.02 -25.34
N PRO A 14 19.00 -1.10 -26.06
CA PRO A 14 19.04 -2.44 -25.47
C PRO A 14 20.42 -2.88 -24.95
N LYS A 15 21.47 -2.15 -25.29
CA LYS A 15 22.85 -2.44 -24.88
C LYS A 15 23.36 -1.51 -23.77
N ILE A 16 22.51 -0.64 -23.24
CA ILE A 16 22.88 0.33 -22.20
C ILE A 16 22.31 -0.12 -20.87
N GLN A 17 23.15 -0.14 -19.85
CA GLN A 17 22.70 -0.28 -18.47
C GLN A 17 22.15 1.04 -17.96
N PHE A 18 20.94 1.02 -17.41
CA PHE A 18 20.33 2.18 -16.76
C PHE A 18 20.33 2.00 -15.25
N ILE A 19 20.87 2.98 -14.54
CA ILE A 19 20.75 3.08 -13.07
C ILE A 19 19.82 4.26 -12.78
N VAL A 20 18.65 3.95 -12.22
CA VAL A 20 17.58 4.92 -12.00
C VAL A 20 17.22 4.95 -10.53
N SER A 21 17.18 6.14 -9.94
CA SER A 21 16.62 6.34 -8.61
C SER A 21 15.17 6.82 -8.70
N SER A 22 14.30 6.27 -7.88
CA SER A 22 12.88 6.63 -7.86
C SER A 22 12.30 6.48 -6.45
N HIS A 23 11.35 7.35 -6.12
CA HIS A 23 10.48 7.23 -4.94
C HIS A 23 9.01 7.01 -5.34
N ALA A 24 8.76 6.60 -6.58
CA ALA A 24 7.43 6.35 -7.11
C ALA A 24 7.07 4.86 -7.02
N PRO A 25 6.18 4.45 -6.12
CA PRO A 25 5.84 3.03 -5.93
C PRO A 25 5.27 2.39 -7.20
N MET A 26 4.56 3.16 -8.02
CA MET A 26 4.02 2.69 -9.29
C MET A 26 5.09 2.33 -10.33
N VAL A 27 6.26 2.97 -10.27
CA VAL A 27 7.41 2.60 -11.10
C VAL A 27 8.01 1.31 -10.59
N LEU A 28 8.22 1.20 -9.28
CA LEU A 28 8.79 0.01 -8.64
C LEU A 28 7.94 -1.24 -8.88
N SER A 29 6.61 -1.11 -8.79
CA SER A 29 5.68 -2.23 -9.04
C SER A 29 5.69 -2.74 -10.48
N SER A 30 6.27 -2.01 -11.42
CA SER A 30 6.34 -2.38 -12.83
C SER A 30 7.68 -3.01 -13.25
N VAL A 31 8.65 -3.07 -12.35
CA VAL A 31 9.96 -3.65 -12.64
C VAL A 31 9.96 -5.11 -12.24
N GLU A 32 10.02 -5.99 -13.23
CA GLU A 32 10.21 -7.42 -13.03
C GLU A 32 11.69 -7.70 -12.70
N THR A 33 11.94 -8.30 -11.55
CA THR A 33 13.28 -8.71 -11.13
C THR A 33 13.68 -9.98 -11.85
N ASN A 34 14.78 -9.94 -12.59
CA ASN A 34 15.35 -11.05 -13.35
C ASN A 34 16.85 -10.83 -13.52
N ASP A 35 17.51 -11.61 -14.38
CA ASP A 35 18.95 -11.49 -14.62
C ASP A 35 19.37 -10.13 -15.20
N ASP A 36 18.45 -9.40 -15.83
CA ASP A 36 18.69 -8.10 -16.46
C ASP A 36 18.23 -6.91 -15.63
N ASN A 37 17.32 -7.11 -14.67
CA ASN A 37 16.69 -6.05 -13.90
C ASN A 37 16.69 -6.35 -12.40
N GLU A 38 17.07 -5.37 -11.62
CA GLU A 38 17.09 -5.45 -10.17
C GLU A 38 16.50 -4.19 -9.55
N VAL A 39 15.77 -4.36 -8.45
CA VAL A 39 15.33 -3.24 -7.60
C VAL A 39 16.11 -3.29 -6.30
N VAL A 40 16.84 -2.23 -6.01
CA VAL A 40 17.64 -2.09 -4.80
C VAL A 40 17.02 -1.07 -3.88
N HIS A 41 16.71 -1.48 -2.66
CA HIS A 41 16.23 -0.60 -1.61
C HIS A 41 17.39 -0.07 -0.80
N LEU A 42 17.56 1.25 -0.82
CA LEU A 42 18.58 1.94 -0.04
C LEU A 42 17.97 2.46 1.26
N GLN A 43 18.57 2.11 2.38
CA GLN A 43 18.16 2.57 3.70
C GLN A 43 19.30 3.28 4.41
N TYR A 44 18.94 4.26 5.24
CA TYR A 44 19.85 4.90 6.18
C TYR A 44 19.31 4.69 7.59
N GLN A 45 20.01 3.91 8.38
CA GLN A 45 19.63 3.62 9.76
C GLN A 45 20.88 3.67 10.66
N ASN A 46 20.75 4.34 11.80
CA ASN A 46 21.81 4.40 12.84
C ASN A 46 23.19 4.82 12.30
N GLY A 47 23.24 5.79 11.39
CA GLY A 47 24.49 6.28 10.82
C GLY A 47 25.05 5.44 9.67
N ASN A 48 24.41 4.34 9.29
CA ASN A 48 24.84 3.43 8.24
C ASN A 48 23.88 3.39 7.06
N TYR A 49 24.44 3.25 5.87
CA TYR A 49 23.69 2.97 4.65
C TYR A 49 23.68 1.46 4.39
N THR A 50 22.52 0.93 4.08
CA THR A 50 22.33 -0.46 3.64
C THR A 50 21.66 -0.49 2.29
N ALA A 51 22.01 -1.48 1.47
CA ALA A 51 21.42 -1.74 0.18
C ALA A 51 20.91 -3.19 0.15
N GLU A 52 19.65 -3.39 -0.16
CA GLU A 52 19.00 -4.68 -0.18
C GLU A 52 18.28 -4.88 -1.53
N SER A 53 18.49 -6.02 -2.16
CA SER A 53 17.71 -6.41 -3.34
C SER A 53 16.30 -6.82 -2.91
N ILE A 54 15.30 -6.23 -3.54
CA ILE A 54 13.88 -6.45 -3.22
C ILE A 54 13.08 -6.80 -4.47
N VAL A 55 11.97 -7.50 -4.26
CA VAL A 55 11.02 -7.82 -5.33
C VAL A 55 9.74 -7.02 -5.09
N THR A 56 9.45 -6.11 -6.02
CA THR A 56 8.27 -5.23 -5.96
C THR A 56 7.29 -5.44 -7.11
N TYR A 57 7.63 -6.31 -8.05
CA TYR A 57 6.80 -6.58 -9.22
C TYR A 57 5.41 -7.09 -8.82
N GLY A 58 4.39 -6.43 -9.34
CA GLY A 58 3.00 -6.78 -9.05
C GLY A 58 2.48 -6.37 -7.68
N MET A 59 3.31 -5.80 -6.80
CA MET A 59 2.85 -5.24 -5.52
C MET A 59 2.02 -3.97 -5.78
N ASP A 60 0.99 -3.75 -4.95
CA ASP A 60 0.26 -2.49 -4.99
C ASP A 60 1.08 -1.35 -4.37
N ALA A 61 0.72 -0.11 -4.77
CA ALA A 61 1.46 1.08 -4.36
C ALA A 61 1.46 1.31 -2.84
N SER A 62 0.36 0.96 -2.15
CA SER A 62 0.24 1.12 -0.70
C SER A 62 1.21 0.20 0.03
N THR A 63 1.27 -1.06 -0.38
CA THR A 63 2.20 -2.04 0.18
C THR A 63 3.66 -1.62 0.01
N ILE A 64 4.03 -1.12 -1.18
CA ILE A 64 5.40 -0.62 -1.42
C ILE A 64 5.72 0.58 -0.51
N LEU A 65 4.79 1.53 -0.39
CA LEU A 65 4.95 2.71 0.47
C LEU A 65 5.15 2.32 1.93
N GLU A 66 4.37 1.39 2.44
CA GLU A 66 4.40 0.98 3.84
C GLU A 66 5.62 0.10 4.15
N THR A 67 5.93 -0.85 3.28
CA THR A 67 6.99 -1.83 3.51
C THR A 67 8.38 -1.24 3.31
N TYR A 68 8.57 -0.48 2.21
CA TYR A 68 9.91 -0.05 1.80
C TYR A 68 10.16 1.44 1.93
N MET A 69 9.13 2.27 1.90
CA MET A 69 9.29 3.73 1.94
C MET A 69 8.99 4.34 3.31
N GLY A 70 8.61 3.53 4.30
CA GLY A 70 8.33 3.97 5.67
C GLY A 70 7.20 5.00 5.76
N LYS A 71 6.28 5.01 4.77
CA LYS A 71 5.17 5.96 4.71
C LYS A 71 3.85 5.23 4.88
N ARG A 72 2.96 5.85 5.62
CA ARG A 72 1.58 5.37 5.72
C ARG A 72 0.83 5.74 4.44
N SER A 73 0.11 4.78 3.89
CA SER A 73 -0.75 5.00 2.71
C SER A 73 -2.02 5.78 3.03
N ARG A 74 -2.37 5.84 4.31
CA ARG A 74 -3.61 6.45 4.80
C ARG A 74 -3.32 7.39 5.97
N VAL A 75 -4.19 8.38 6.17
CA VAL A 75 -4.16 9.26 7.35
C VAL A 75 -4.31 8.42 8.62
N ALA A 76 -3.42 8.63 9.59
CA ALA A 76 -3.36 7.84 10.82
C ALA A 76 -4.70 7.76 11.57
N GLU A 77 -5.43 8.87 11.65
CA GLU A 77 -6.76 8.92 12.30
C GLU A 77 -7.75 7.93 11.67
N VAL A 78 -7.78 7.85 10.34
CA VAL A 78 -8.68 6.95 9.60
C VAL A 78 -8.27 5.50 9.79
N GLU A 79 -6.97 5.23 9.78
CA GLU A 79 -6.42 3.88 10.01
C GLU A 79 -6.76 3.36 11.41
N GLU A 80 -6.59 4.18 12.44
CA GLU A 80 -6.93 3.84 13.82
C GLU A 80 -8.43 3.58 14.01
N LYS A 81 -9.28 4.41 13.41
CA LYS A 81 -10.72 4.22 13.43
C LYS A 81 -11.19 2.95 12.72
N LEU A 82 -10.62 2.64 11.58
CA LEU A 82 -10.91 1.39 10.89
C LEU A 82 -10.47 0.18 11.72
N LYS A 83 -9.30 0.24 12.33
CA LYS A 83 -8.82 -0.82 13.22
C LYS A 83 -9.76 -1.01 14.42
N HIS A 84 -10.20 0.09 15.05
CA HIS A 84 -11.15 0.05 16.16
C HIS A 84 -12.50 -0.56 15.72
N LEU A 85 -13.03 -0.14 14.57
CA LEU A 85 -14.27 -0.69 14.01
C LEU A 85 -14.19 -2.22 13.81
N PHE A 86 -13.13 -2.72 13.19
CA PHE A 86 -12.97 -4.15 12.99
C PHE A 86 -12.74 -4.91 14.31
N THR A 87 -12.05 -4.32 15.28
CA THR A 87 -11.91 -4.89 16.63
C THR A 87 -13.28 -5.04 17.31
N LEU A 88 -14.16 -4.06 17.21
CA LEU A 88 -15.53 -4.14 17.75
C LEU A 88 -16.33 -5.28 17.08
N ILE A 89 -16.15 -5.48 15.78
CA ILE A 89 -16.81 -6.59 15.05
C ILE A 89 -16.26 -7.94 15.52
N ASP A 90 -14.93 -8.07 15.66
CA ASP A 90 -14.28 -9.30 16.10
C ASP A 90 -14.62 -9.66 17.57
N GLU A 91 -14.88 -8.65 18.41
CA GLU A 91 -15.34 -8.79 19.80
C GLU A 91 -16.85 -8.97 19.92
N GLU A 92 -17.56 -9.12 18.80
CA GLU A 92 -19.05 -9.26 18.75
C GLU A 92 -19.82 -8.09 19.36
N LYS A 93 -19.21 -6.92 19.48
CA LYS A 93 -19.84 -5.67 19.96
C LYS A 93 -20.60 -4.96 18.84
N PHE A 94 -21.59 -5.62 18.27
CA PHE A 94 -22.26 -5.20 17.05
C PHE A 94 -22.96 -3.85 17.16
N ALA A 95 -23.54 -3.52 18.29
CA ALA A 95 -24.21 -2.24 18.52
C ALA A 95 -23.21 -1.06 18.47
N GLU A 96 -22.07 -1.21 19.12
CA GLU A 96 -20.97 -0.23 19.10
C GLU A 96 -20.34 -0.13 17.71
N ALA A 97 -20.13 -1.26 17.05
CA ALA A 97 -19.58 -1.30 15.68
C ALA A 97 -20.50 -0.57 14.68
N LYS A 98 -21.81 -0.75 14.78
CA LYS A 98 -22.78 -0.02 13.94
C LYS A 98 -22.75 1.48 14.19
N SER A 99 -22.66 1.91 15.44
CA SER A 99 -22.54 3.32 15.79
C SER A 99 -21.27 3.94 15.23
N GLU A 100 -20.13 3.24 15.36
CA GLU A 100 -18.84 3.69 14.81
C GLU A 100 -18.87 3.74 13.28
N LEU A 101 -19.42 2.72 12.64
CA LEU A 101 -19.60 2.68 11.18
C LEU A 101 -20.44 3.86 10.67
N GLY A 102 -21.56 4.17 11.35
CA GLY A 102 -22.40 5.32 11.01
C GLY A 102 -21.66 6.63 11.11
N SER A 103 -20.94 6.85 12.22
CA SER A 103 -20.11 8.04 12.44
C SER A 103 -19.00 8.19 11.38
N MET A 104 -18.37 7.10 11.00
CA MET A 104 -17.34 7.11 9.96
C MET A 104 -17.92 7.43 8.58
N ARG A 105 -19.11 6.93 8.25
CA ARG A 105 -19.79 7.25 6.98
C ARG A 105 -20.18 8.72 6.88
N GLU A 106 -20.67 9.31 7.96
CA GLU A 106 -20.99 10.75 7.98
C GLU A 106 -19.74 11.60 7.74
N LYS A 107 -18.60 11.23 8.35
CA LYS A 107 -17.36 12.00 8.26
C LYS A 107 -16.59 11.77 6.95
N TYR A 108 -16.52 10.55 6.48
CA TYR A 108 -15.63 10.16 5.37
C TYR A 108 -16.37 9.75 4.10
N SER A 109 -17.70 9.76 4.11
CA SER A 109 -18.57 9.22 3.06
C SER A 109 -18.29 7.76 2.67
N ASP A 110 -18.93 7.26 1.63
CA ASP A 110 -18.78 5.86 1.18
C ASP A 110 -17.53 5.60 0.32
N THR A 111 -16.57 6.52 0.32
CA THR A 111 -15.35 6.40 -0.50
C THR A 111 -14.32 5.42 0.07
N ILE A 112 -14.47 5.01 1.33
CA ILE A 112 -13.58 4.04 1.99
C ILE A 112 -14.15 2.63 1.81
N PRO A 113 -13.53 1.75 1.00
CA PRO A 113 -14.07 0.41 0.69
C PRO A 113 -14.28 -0.47 1.93
N GLU A 114 -13.46 -0.29 2.96
CA GLU A 114 -13.54 -1.06 4.19
C GLU A 114 -14.84 -0.81 4.98
N LEU A 115 -15.49 0.34 4.81
CA LEU A 115 -16.79 0.62 5.44
C LEU A 115 -17.89 -0.28 4.87
N SER A 116 -17.88 -0.52 3.56
CA SER A 116 -18.82 -1.44 2.92
C SER A 116 -18.54 -2.90 3.33
N ARG A 117 -17.26 -3.25 3.52
CA ARG A 117 -16.88 -4.55 4.04
C ARG A 117 -17.36 -4.75 5.47
N ALA A 118 -17.16 -3.77 6.36
CA ALA A 118 -17.61 -3.82 7.75
C ALA A 118 -19.13 -3.98 7.84
N GLU A 119 -19.89 -3.26 7.02
CA GLU A 119 -21.35 -3.41 6.94
C GLU A 119 -21.77 -4.81 6.53
N SER A 120 -21.15 -5.35 5.49
CA SER A 120 -21.43 -6.71 5.05
C SER A 120 -21.14 -7.76 6.13
N MET A 121 -20.05 -7.58 6.88
CA MET A 121 -19.71 -8.45 8.01
C MET A 121 -20.75 -8.36 9.13
N LEU A 122 -21.17 -7.14 9.51
CA LEU A 122 -22.21 -6.92 10.51
C LEU A 122 -23.54 -7.57 10.12
N LEU A 123 -23.97 -7.42 8.87
CA LEU A 123 -25.18 -8.05 8.36
C LEU A 123 -25.12 -9.58 8.36
N PHE A 124 -23.93 -10.14 8.19
CA PHE A 124 -23.75 -11.60 8.17
C PHE A 124 -23.64 -12.20 9.58
N LEU A 125 -22.94 -11.55 10.50
CA LEU A 125 -22.64 -12.07 11.84
C LEU A 125 -23.77 -11.87 12.84
N GLU A 126 -24.65 -10.90 12.61
CA GLU A 126 -25.78 -10.61 13.50
C GLU A 126 -27.00 -11.53 13.28
N LYS A 127 -26.91 -12.48 12.36
CA LYS A 127 -27.93 -13.51 12.13
C LYS A 127 -27.77 -14.68 13.11
#